data_f8b664131a37634fc1d2908a523c0114
#
_entry.id   f8b664131a37634fc1d2908a523c0114
#
_cell.length_a   1.000
_cell.length_b   1.000
_cell.length_c   1.000
_cell.angle_alpha   90.00
_cell.angle_beta   90.00
_cell.angle_gamma   90.00
#
_symmetry.space_group_name_H-M   'P 1'
#
loop_
_entity.id
_entity.type
_entity.pdbx_description
1 polymer ?
#
loop_
_entity_poly.entity_id
_entity_poly.type
_entity_poly.pdbx_seq_one_letter_code
_entity_poly.pdbx_strand_id
1 'polypeptide(L)'
;GIGQKVFIAELMPRFPVYIDLLPMAAQQVIAQVHPQTVPASRVLESEGLCYQGYVDIFDAGPTLEAEVSSLRAVKESHTCAVKIVDSVPEGAGRYLVANDRYQDYRAILIQHAAETDSLSLTVEQAHALGVQAGQSIRMLPLDKMEQK
;
A
#
# COMPACT_ATOMS: atom_id res chain seq x y z
N GLY A 1 14.55 2.53 24.40
CA GLY A 1 13.19 2.97 24.17
C GLY A 1 12.66 4.10 25.06
N ILE A 2 13.13 4.27 26.33
CA ILE A 2 12.60 5.30 27.25
C ILE A 2 13.14 6.69 26.89
N GLY A 3 14.40 6.82 26.48
CA GLY A 3 15.00 8.12 26.13
C GLY A 3 14.36 8.79 24.89
N GLN A 4 13.88 8.03 23.95
CA GLN A 4 13.19 8.58 22.76
C GLN A 4 11.84 9.20 23.09
N LYS A 5 11.09 8.61 24.06
CA LYS A 5 9.78 9.16 24.47
C LYS A 5 9.93 10.50 25.19
N VAL A 6 10.96 10.65 26.02
CA VAL A 6 11.25 11.91 26.71
C VAL A 6 11.63 13.00 25.71
N PHE A 7 12.51 12.70 24.76
CA PHE A 7 12.92 13.62 23.71
C PHE A 7 11.73 14.11 22.87
N ILE A 8 10.84 13.20 22.45
CA ILE A 8 9.64 13.59 21.69
C ILE A 8 8.72 14.48 22.53
N ALA A 9 8.50 14.13 23.82
CA ALA A 9 7.66 14.93 24.71
C ALA A 9 8.22 16.36 24.95
N GLU A 10 9.54 16.52 24.92
CA GLU A 10 10.21 17.83 25.05
C GLU A 10 10.08 18.67 23.77
N LEU A 11 9.96 18.04 22.60
CA LEU A 11 9.75 18.74 21.33
C LEU A 11 8.29 19.17 21.12
N MET A 12 7.35 18.54 21.82
CA MET A 12 5.93 18.87 21.67
C MET A 12 5.62 20.24 22.29
N PRO A 13 4.91 21.12 21.58
CA PRO A 13 4.48 22.38 22.13
C PRO A 13 3.54 22.16 23.31
N ARG A 14 3.72 22.91 24.38
CA ARG A 14 2.87 22.84 25.58
C ARG A 14 1.45 23.40 25.36
N PHE A 15 1.28 24.18 24.31
CA PHE A 15 0.02 24.83 23.94
C PHE A 15 -0.24 24.63 22.46
N PRO A 16 -1.51 24.73 22.03
CA PRO A 16 -1.83 24.71 20.60
C PRO A 16 -1.05 25.78 19.84
N VAL A 17 -0.50 25.41 18.70
CA VAL A 17 0.14 26.35 17.77
C VAL A 17 -0.87 26.73 16.71
N TYR A 18 -1.18 28.01 16.62
CA TYR A 18 -2.09 28.54 15.61
C TYR A 18 -1.29 28.92 14.37
N ILE A 19 -1.60 28.31 13.25
CA ILE A 19 -0.87 28.51 11.98
C ILE A 19 -0.88 29.98 11.57
N ASP A 20 -2.00 30.68 11.74
CA ASP A 20 -2.15 32.10 11.38
C ASP A 20 -1.23 33.04 12.17
N LEU A 21 -0.68 32.60 13.29
CA LEU A 21 0.26 33.37 14.10
C LEU A 21 1.74 33.10 13.72
N LEU A 22 1.99 32.16 12.81
CA LEU A 22 3.35 31.89 12.31
C LEU A 22 3.78 32.95 11.29
N PRO A 23 5.09 33.16 11.12
CA PRO A 23 5.60 33.97 10.01
C PRO A 23 5.11 33.46 8.65
N MET A 24 4.83 34.37 7.72
CA MET A 24 4.34 34.00 6.37
C MET A 24 5.20 32.96 5.68
N ALA A 25 6.53 33.02 5.81
CA ALA A 25 7.44 32.03 5.24
C ALA A 25 7.21 30.62 5.81
N ALA A 26 6.84 30.49 7.08
CA ALA A 26 6.50 29.19 7.69
C ALA A 26 5.12 28.72 7.22
N GLN A 27 4.14 29.62 7.14
CA GLN A 27 2.80 29.25 6.65
C GLN A 27 2.84 28.70 5.20
N GLN A 28 3.71 29.26 4.36
CA GLN A 28 3.82 28.87 2.95
C GLN A 28 4.35 27.44 2.73
N VAL A 29 5.07 26.87 3.70
CA VAL A 29 5.63 25.51 3.57
C VAL A 29 4.77 24.43 4.24
N ILE A 30 3.81 24.83 5.08
CA ILE A 30 2.90 23.90 5.73
C ILE A 30 2.03 23.19 4.69
N ALA A 31 1.89 21.87 4.85
CA ALA A 31 1.16 20.98 3.93
C ALA A 31 1.70 20.92 2.49
N GLN A 32 2.91 21.44 2.25
CA GLN A 32 3.55 21.28 0.95
C GLN A 32 4.29 19.94 0.88
N VAL A 33 4.09 19.22 -0.23
CA VAL A 33 4.86 18.00 -0.50
C VAL A 33 6.29 18.41 -0.92
N HIS A 34 7.28 17.90 -0.19
CA HIS A 34 8.67 18.17 -0.55
C HIS A 34 8.98 17.63 -1.95
N PRO A 35 9.71 18.37 -2.82
CA PRO A 35 9.96 17.96 -4.22
C PRO A 35 10.51 16.54 -4.38
N GLN A 36 11.35 16.08 -3.44
CA GLN A 36 11.92 14.73 -3.47
C GLN A 36 10.89 13.63 -3.12
N THR A 37 9.79 13.97 -2.45
CA THR A 37 8.75 13.01 -2.03
C THR A 37 7.51 13.06 -2.92
N VAL A 38 7.45 13.94 -3.91
CA VAL A 38 6.35 14.01 -4.89
C VAL A 38 6.05 12.66 -5.56
N PRO A 39 7.05 11.85 -5.98
CA PRO A 39 6.75 10.53 -6.55
C PRO A 39 6.03 9.61 -5.56
N ALA A 40 6.44 9.62 -4.29
CA ALA A 40 5.78 8.81 -3.25
C ALA A 40 4.34 9.29 -2.98
N SER A 41 4.11 10.60 -2.91
CA SER A 41 2.76 11.19 -2.77
C SER A 41 1.85 10.72 -3.91
N ARG A 42 2.31 10.77 -5.16
CA ARG A 42 1.53 10.31 -6.32
C ARG A 42 1.18 8.83 -6.26
N VAL A 43 2.08 7.99 -5.76
CA VAL A 43 1.78 6.56 -5.55
C VAL A 43 0.67 6.40 -4.51
N LEU A 44 0.77 7.08 -3.37
CA LEU A 44 -0.26 7.03 -2.33
C LEU A 44 -1.61 7.54 -2.82
N GLU A 45 -1.62 8.67 -3.55
CA GLU A 45 -2.84 9.21 -4.16
C GLU A 45 -3.44 8.25 -5.19
N SER A 46 -2.61 7.57 -5.98
CA SER A 46 -3.08 6.57 -6.95
C SER A 46 -3.67 5.32 -6.30
N GLU A 47 -3.30 5.04 -5.04
CA GLU A 47 -3.89 3.98 -4.22
C GLU A 47 -5.19 4.42 -3.52
N GLY A 48 -5.57 5.70 -3.63
CA GLY A 48 -6.83 6.23 -3.10
C GLY A 48 -6.69 7.02 -1.81
N LEU A 49 -5.46 7.30 -1.34
CA LEU A 49 -5.26 8.17 -0.19
C LEU A 49 -5.40 9.64 -0.62
N CYS A 50 -5.99 10.47 0.23
CA CYS A 50 -6.23 11.88 -0.04
C CYS A 50 -5.82 12.73 1.17
N TYR A 51 -5.37 13.95 0.90
CA TYR A 51 -5.11 14.93 1.94
C TYR A 51 -6.42 15.40 2.57
N GLN A 52 -6.49 15.33 3.90
CA GLN A 52 -7.70 15.66 4.68
C GLN A 52 -7.55 16.95 5.51
N GLY A 53 -6.54 17.76 5.23
CA GLY A 53 -6.30 19.00 5.97
C GLY A 53 -5.45 18.83 7.24
N TYR A 54 -4.87 17.65 7.46
CA TYR A 54 -3.94 17.38 8.55
C TYR A 54 -2.50 17.46 8.08
N VAL A 55 -1.63 17.92 8.97
CA VAL A 55 -0.20 17.96 8.75
C VAL A 55 0.53 17.18 9.83
N ASP A 56 1.65 16.60 9.47
CA ASP A 56 2.55 16.00 10.45
C ASP A 56 3.18 17.10 11.32
N ILE A 57 3.23 16.85 12.63
CA ILE A 57 3.73 17.83 13.60
C ILE A 57 5.26 17.99 13.59
N PHE A 58 5.99 17.07 12.95
CA PHE A 58 7.46 17.09 12.93
C PHE A 58 8.01 17.78 11.70
N ASP A 59 7.44 17.55 10.53
CA ASP A 59 7.93 18.09 9.26
C ASP A 59 6.91 19.00 8.55
N ALA A 60 5.71 19.16 9.13
CA ALA A 60 4.60 19.92 8.57
C ALA A 60 4.14 19.45 7.18
N GLY A 61 4.51 18.22 6.77
CA GLY A 61 4.06 17.61 5.54
C GLY A 61 2.59 17.21 5.57
N PRO A 62 1.93 17.03 4.42
CA PRO A 62 0.53 16.63 4.37
C PRO A 62 0.35 15.19 4.84
N THR A 63 -0.62 14.96 5.71
CA THR A 63 -1.08 13.61 6.08
C THR A 63 -2.15 13.16 5.11
N LEU A 64 -1.96 11.97 4.52
CA LEU A 64 -2.89 11.37 3.59
C LEU A 64 -3.66 10.24 4.28
N GLU A 65 -4.96 10.21 4.09
CA GLU A 65 -5.86 9.21 4.67
C GLU A 65 -6.77 8.61 3.60
N ALA A 66 -7.26 7.41 3.86
CA ALA A 66 -8.30 6.76 3.07
C ALA A 66 -9.12 5.80 3.94
N GLU A 67 -10.37 5.64 3.59
CA GLU A 67 -11.16 4.49 4.02
C GLU A 67 -10.53 3.21 3.46
N VAL A 68 -10.32 2.19 4.30
CA VAL A 68 -9.69 0.91 3.89
C VAL A 68 -10.42 0.31 2.68
N SER A 69 -11.75 0.36 2.69
CA SER A 69 -12.59 -0.13 1.60
C SER A 69 -12.43 0.65 0.28
N SER A 70 -11.88 1.86 0.32
CA SER A 70 -11.69 2.70 -0.86
C SER A 70 -10.30 2.53 -1.48
N LEU A 71 -9.37 1.91 -0.78
CA LEU A 71 -8.02 1.64 -1.30
C LEU A 71 -8.08 0.75 -2.55
N ARG A 72 -7.32 1.10 -3.57
CA ARG A 72 -7.23 0.33 -4.83
C ARG A 72 -6.83 -1.13 -4.56
N ALA A 73 -5.82 -1.33 -3.73
CA ALA A 73 -5.36 -2.67 -3.36
C ALA A 73 -6.46 -3.53 -2.70
N VAL A 74 -7.45 -2.93 -2.04
CA VAL A 74 -8.59 -3.64 -1.46
C VAL A 74 -9.68 -3.87 -2.50
N LYS A 75 -10.03 -2.83 -3.29
CA LYS A 75 -11.10 -2.90 -4.30
C LYS A 75 -10.79 -3.85 -5.45
N GLU A 76 -9.55 -3.82 -5.94
CA GLU A 76 -9.14 -4.57 -7.12
C GLU A 76 -8.62 -5.97 -6.79
N SER A 77 -8.32 -6.26 -5.51
CA SER A 77 -7.91 -7.59 -5.11
C SER A 77 -9.11 -8.51 -4.98
N HIS A 78 -8.92 -9.75 -5.37
CA HIS A 78 -9.90 -10.80 -5.21
C HIS A 78 -9.27 -12.09 -4.68
N THR A 79 -10.11 -12.94 -4.14
CA THR A 79 -9.71 -14.23 -3.60
C THR A 79 -10.00 -15.32 -4.62
N CYS A 80 -9.04 -16.20 -4.85
CA CYS A 80 -9.19 -17.35 -5.74
C CYS A 80 -8.53 -18.61 -5.17
N ALA A 81 -8.87 -19.77 -5.70
CA ALA A 81 -8.28 -21.04 -5.30
C ALA A 81 -7.00 -21.35 -6.10
N VAL A 82 -6.03 -21.97 -5.44
CA VAL A 82 -4.77 -22.39 -6.06
C VAL A 82 -4.97 -23.71 -6.86
N LYS A 83 -4.46 -23.72 -8.09
CA LYS A 83 -4.19 -24.93 -8.86
C LYS A 83 -2.69 -25.10 -9.04
N ILE A 84 -2.18 -26.31 -8.82
CA ILE A 84 -0.78 -26.63 -9.08
C ILE A 84 -0.65 -27.20 -10.48
N VAL A 85 0.26 -26.63 -11.25
CA VAL A 85 0.51 -26.99 -12.66
C VAL A 85 2.02 -27.10 -12.92
N ASP A 86 2.40 -27.85 -13.94
CA ASP A 86 3.82 -27.96 -14.31
C ASP A 86 4.34 -26.67 -14.98
N SER A 87 3.48 -26.00 -15.74
CA SER A 87 3.78 -24.69 -16.35
C SER A 87 2.56 -23.78 -16.27
N VAL A 88 2.79 -22.52 -15.94
CA VAL A 88 1.73 -21.50 -15.90
C VAL A 88 1.38 -21.02 -17.31
N PRO A 89 0.11 -20.63 -17.56
CA PRO A 89 -0.28 -20.01 -18.81
C PRO A 89 0.51 -18.72 -19.07
N GLU A 90 1.11 -18.61 -20.25
CA GLU A 90 1.83 -17.41 -20.65
C GLU A 90 0.87 -16.22 -20.78
N GLY A 91 1.27 -15.07 -20.21
CA GLY A 91 0.51 -13.84 -20.29
C GLY A 91 1.32 -12.63 -19.85
N ALA A 92 0.87 -11.46 -20.22
CA ALA A 92 1.55 -10.20 -19.92
C ALA A 92 1.10 -9.57 -18.58
N GLY A 93 0.00 -10.04 -17.98
CA GLY A 93 -0.54 -9.47 -16.72
C GLY A 93 0.40 -9.71 -15.55
N ARG A 94 0.66 -8.66 -14.78
CA ARG A 94 1.45 -8.72 -13.54
C ARG A 94 0.53 -8.72 -12.34
N TYR A 95 0.76 -9.64 -11.42
CA TYR A 95 -0.06 -9.78 -10.23
C TYR A 95 0.80 -9.89 -8.98
N LEU A 96 0.39 -9.19 -7.93
CA LEU A 96 0.85 -9.47 -6.58
C LEU A 96 -0.08 -10.53 -5.98
N VAL A 97 0.50 -11.65 -5.58
CA VAL A 97 -0.23 -12.78 -5.01
C VAL A 97 0.23 -13.00 -3.59
N ALA A 98 -0.70 -13.14 -2.66
CA ALA A 98 -0.41 -13.36 -1.26
C ALA A 98 -1.24 -14.52 -0.68
N ASN A 99 -0.65 -15.22 0.29
CA ASN A 99 -1.44 -16.12 1.13
C ASN A 99 -2.30 -15.32 2.13
N ASP A 100 -3.23 -15.98 2.81
CA ASP A 100 -4.14 -15.40 3.79
C ASP A 100 -3.71 -15.66 5.26
N ARG A 101 -2.46 -16.06 5.49
CA ARG A 101 -1.94 -16.41 6.82
C ARG A 101 -1.26 -15.23 7.49
N TYR A 102 -1.87 -14.71 8.54
CA TYR A 102 -1.33 -13.57 9.28
C TYR A 102 0.07 -13.82 9.87
N GLN A 103 0.31 -15.00 10.47
CA GLN A 103 1.59 -15.30 11.14
C GLN A 103 2.72 -15.72 10.19
N ASP A 104 2.37 -16.26 9.03
CA ASP A 104 3.30 -16.69 7.98
C ASP A 104 2.90 -16.05 6.64
N TYR A 105 2.71 -14.72 6.68
CA TYR A 105 2.32 -13.95 5.50
C TYR A 105 3.44 -13.96 4.47
N ARG A 106 3.09 -14.36 3.25
CA ARG A 106 4.01 -14.39 2.10
C ARG A 106 3.32 -13.80 0.89
N ALA A 107 4.09 -13.06 0.11
CA ALA A 107 3.62 -12.51 -1.15
C ALA A 107 4.70 -12.68 -2.22
N ILE A 108 4.26 -12.94 -3.45
CA ILE A 108 5.13 -13.04 -4.63
C ILE A 108 4.57 -12.21 -5.76
N LEU A 109 5.45 -11.76 -6.63
CA LEU A 109 5.09 -11.14 -7.90
C LEU A 109 5.12 -12.22 -8.99
N ILE A 110 4.03 -12.35 -9.75
CA ILE A 110 3.95 -13.27 -10.88
C ILE A 110 3.56 -12.53 -12.15
N GLN A 111 3.95 -13.10 -13.27
CA GLN A 111 3.47 -12.72 -14.60
C GLN A 111 2.69 -13.89 -15.17
N HIS A 112 1.43 -13.64 -15.60
CA HIS A 112 0.48 -14.70 -15.87
C HIS A 112 -0.62 -14.23 -16.83
N ALA A 113 -1.26 -15.16 -17.53
CA ALA A 113 -2.53 -14.86 -18.20
C ALA A 113 -3.63 -14.62 -17.17
N ALA A 114 -4.63 -13.79 -17.52
CA ALA A 114 -5.75 -13.53 -16.61
C ALA A 114 -6.56 -14.80 -16.35
N GLU A 115 -6.75 -15.13 -15.08
CA GLU A 115 -7.64 -16.18 -14.58
C GLU A 115 -8.61 -15.58 -13.56
N THR A 116 -9.84 -16.04 -13.51
CA THR A 116 -10.89 -15.44 -12.66
C THR A 116 -11.19 -16.25 -11.40
N ASP A 117 -11.42 -17.52 -11.52
CA ASP A 117 -11.91 -18.35 -10.42
C ASP A 117 -10.81 -19.11 -9.67
N SER A 118 -9.67 -19.28 -10.32
CA SER A 118 -8.52 -19.99 -9.77
C SER A 118 -7.24 -19.41 -10.33
N LEU A 119 -6.14 -19.58 -9.62
CA LEU A 119 -4.82 -19.20 -10.09
C LEU A 119 -3.94 -20.45 -10.24
N SER A 120 -3.41 -20.63 -11.43
CA SER A 120 -2.45 -21.69 -11.70
C SER A 120 -1.06 -21.26 -11.23
N LEU A 121 -0.44 -22.04 -10.35
CA LEU A 121 0.89 -21.81 -9.82
C LEU A 121 1.79 -23.02 -10.10
N THR A 122 3.08 -22.78 -10.35
CA THR A 122 4.06 -23.85 -10.33
C THR A 122 4.29 -24.35 -8.91
N VAL A 123 4.87 -25.53 -8.76
CA VAL A 123 5.27 -26.07 -7.46
C VAL A 123 6.18 -25.12 -6.71
N GLU A 124 7.12 -24.43 -7.40
CA GLU A 124 8.02 -23.44 -6.80
C GLU A 124 7.28 -22.22 -6.29
N GLN A 125 6.34 -21.67 -7.07
CA GLN A 125 5.53 -20.52 -6.68
C GLN A 125 4.64 -20.84 -5.48
N ALA A 126 3.99 -22.01 -5.49
CA ALA A 126 3.18 -22.48 -4.39
C ALA A 126 4.00 -22.69 -3.11
N HIS A 127 5.20 -23.25 -3.23
CA HIS A 127 6.14 -23.39 -2.11
C HIS A 127 6.59 -22.03 -1.58
N ALA A 128 6.92 -21.07 -2.45
CA ALA A 128 7.30 -19.71 -2.04
C ALA A 128 6.18 -19.01 -1.26
N LEU A 129 4.92 -19.17 -1.68
CA LEU A 129 3.74 -18.68 -0.96
C LEU A 129 3.39 -19.50 0.29
N GLY A 130 3.94 -20.70 0.40
CA GLY A 130 3.59 -21.64 1.46
C GLY A 130 2.17 -22.19 1.33
N VAL A 131 1.63 -22.36 0.14
CA VAL A 131 0.26 -22.82 -0.12
C VAL A 131 0.22 -24.15 -0.86
N GLN A 132 -0.94 -24.84 -0.77
CA GLN A 132 -1.22 -26.09 -1.44
C GLN A 132 -2.39 -25.93 -2.41
N ALA A 133 -2.58 -26.92 -3.30
CA ALA A 133 -3.74 -26.95 -4.18
C ALA A 133 -5.05 -26.86 -3.41
N GLY A 134 -5.98 -26.07 -3.92
CA GLY A 134 -7.29 -25.81 -3.31
C GLY A 134 -7.31 -24.78 -2.19
N GLN A 135 -6.15 -24.34 -1.70
CA GLN A 135 -6.11 -23.26 -0.70
C GLN A 135 -6.44 -21.89 -1.32
N SER A 136 -6.97 -21.01 -0.49
CA SER A 136 -7.30 -19.64 -0.85
C SER A 136 -6.05 -18.75 -0.86
N ILE A 137 -5.97 -17.88 -1.84
CA ILE A 137 -4.98 -16.82 -1.96
C ILE A 137 -5.68 -15.52 -2.36
N ARG A 138 -5.01 -14.40 -2.13
CA ARG A 138 -5.44 -13.09 -2.62
C ARG A 138 -4.56 -12.66 -3.78
N MET A 139 -5.19 -12.20 -4.85
CA MET A 139 -4.53 -11.71 -6.06
C MET A 139 -4.90 -10.25 -6.31
N LEU A 140 -3.90 -9.41 -6.60
CA LEU A 140 -4.05 -8.00 -6.97
C LEU A 140 -3.38 -7.76 -8.33
N PRO A 141 -4.13 -7.30 -9.35
CA PRO A 141 -3.53 -6.84 -10.60
C PRO A 141 -2.66 -5.60 -10.36
N LEU A 142 -1.44 -5.58 -10.90
CA LEU A 142 -0.53 -4.42 -10.79
C LEU A 142 -0.63 -3.49 -12.00
N ASP A 143 -0.97 -4.03 -13.14
CA ASP A 143 -1.22 -3.24 -14.33
C ASP A 143 -2.60 -2.61 -14.20
N LYS A 144 -2.69 -1.29 -14.38
CA LYS A 144 -3.99 -0.62 -14.38
C LYS A 144 -4.82 -1.23 -15.51
N MET A 145 -5.99 -1.77 -15.17
CA MET A 145 -6.97 -2.10 -16.19
C MET A 145 -7.35 -0.77 -16.86
N GLU A 146 -6.94 -0.58 -18.10
CA GLU A 146 -7.49 0.50 -18.91
C GLU A 146 -9.01 0.30 -18.96
N GLN A 147 -9.72 1.16 -18.24
CA GLN A 147 -11.17 1.23 -18.38
C GLN A 147 -11.44 1.73 -19.80
N LYS A 148 -11.91 0.81 -20.63
CA LYS A 148 -12.51 1.15 -21.94
C LYS A 148 -13.87 1.77 -21.76
#